data_7824755f5219c8822d47b32c0b2a3796
#
_entry.id   7824755f5219c8822d47b32c0b2a3796
#
_cell.length_a   1.000
_cell.length_b   1.000
_cell.length_c   1.000
_cell.angle_alpha   90.00
_cell.angle_beta   90.00
_cell.angle_gamma   90.00
#
_symmetry.space_group_name_H-M   'P 1'
#
loop_
_entity.id
_entity.type
_entity.pdbx_description
1 polymer ?
#
loop_
_entity_poly.entity_id
_entity_poly.type
_entity_poly.pdbx_seq_one_letter_code
_entity_poly.pdbx_strand_id
1 'polypeptide(L)'
;MPKTKISEWSSTPANNTDIDSINIAEGCAPSGINDAIRELMSQVKDLYSGTTGDTISIAGGGTGAGTLAGASIVTYTGTETLTNKTLTNPTVTNYVETPYSANSSTAITLALTNGTVQIITLTGNATITMPTATSGKSFIMYLKQDATGSRTVTWSTVKWAGGTAPTITSTASRQDILSFFADGTNWYGVLVGANYTP
;
A
#
# COMPACT_ATOMS: atom_id res chain seq x y z
N MET A 1 13.48 16.80 38.75
CA MET A 1 12.52 17.58 37.95
C MET A 1 11.13 17.13 38.36
N PRO A 2 10.14 18.03 38.47
CA PRO A 2 8.78 17.67 38.78
C PRO A 2 8.26 16.61 37.79
N LYS A 3 7.51 15.64 38.27
CA LYS A 3 6.88 14.61 37.41
C LYS A 3 5.49 15.10 36.98
N THR A 4 5.43 15.69 35.79
CA THR A 4 4.23 16.36 35.26
C THR A 4 3.36 15.45 34.37
N LYS A 5 3.82 14.21 34.14
CA LYS A 5 3.10 13.21 33.32
C LYS A 5 3.49 11.78 33.70
N ILE A 6 2.63 10.83 33.36
CA ILE A 6 2.76 9.42 33.78
C ILE A 6 4.05 8.77 33.25
N SER A 7 4.51 9.12 32.05
CA SER A 7 5.76 8.58 31.48
C SER A 7 7.02 8.94 32.28
N GLU A 8 6.95 9.91 33.15
CA GLU A 8 8.05 10.33 34.01
C GLU A 8 8.07 9.58 35.37
N TRP A 9 7.03 8.80 35.66
CA TRP A 9 6.96 8.01 36.88
C TRP A 9 7.92 6.82 36.83
N SER A 10 8.51 6.48 37.97
CA SER A 10 9.36 5.30 38.08
C SER A 10 8.54 4.06 38.36
N SER A 11 8.92 2.93 37.72
CA SER A 11 8.40 1.61 38.08
C SER A 11 8.85 1.14 39.50
N THR A 12 9.84 1.81 40.09
CA THR A 12 10.28 1.58 41.48
C THR A 12 9.58 2.59 42.36
N PRO A 13 8.64 2.18 43.27
CA PRO A 13 7.81 3.10 44.05
C PRO A 13 8.59 4.14 44.85
N ALA A 14 9.70 3.74 45.47
CA ALA A 14 10.54 4.63 46.30
C ALA A 14 11.16 5.82 45.54
N ASN A 15 11.21 5.75 44.20
CA ASN A 15 11.71 6.82 43.34
C ASN A 15 10.63 7.86 42.97
N ASN A 16 9.37 7.61 43.31
CA ASN A 16 8.27 8.54 43.09
C ASN A 16 8.10 9.40 44.37
N THR A 17 8.91 10.41 44.47
CA THR A 17 8.96 11.29 45.67
C THR A 17 8.20 12.60 45.46
N ASP A 18 7.76 12.90 44.25
CA ASP A 18 6.95 14.07 43.89
C ASP A 18 5.98 13.77 42.75
N ILE A 19 4.92 14.54 42.67
CA ILE A 19 4.01 14.66 41.54
C ILE A 19 3.74 16.14 41.32
N ASP A 20 4.12 16.66 40.14
CA ASP A 20 4.10 18.09 39.79
C ASP A 20 4.61 19.02 40.92
N SER A 21 5.79 18.73 41.48
CA SER A 21 6.38 19.44 42.59
C SER A 21 5.70 19.25 43.97
N ILE A 22 4.62 18.49 44.06
CA ILE A 22 3.99 18.14 45.33
C ILE A 22 4.78 17.00 45.95
N ASN A 23 5.34 17.22 47.13
CA ASN A 23 6.12 16.21 47.85
C ASN A 23 5.22 15.07 48.34
N ILE A 24 5.51 13.84 47.89
CA ILE A 24 4.83 12.60 48.29
C ILE A 24 5.80 11.58 48.90
N ALA A 25 7.03 12.00 49.20
CA ALA A 25 8.01 11.17 49.90
C ALA A 25 7.51 10.80 51.31
N GLU A 26 8.08 9.73 51.86
CA GLU A 26 7.75 9.33 53.22
C GLU A 26 8.00 10.48 54.21
N GLY A 27 7.05 10.70 55.11
CA GLY A 27 7.09 11.85 56.04
C GLY A 27 6.55 13.16 55.42
N CYS A 28 5.98 13.16 54.23
CA CYS A 28 5.34 14.34 53.64
C CYS A 28 4.18 14.83 54.51
N ALA A 29 3.86 16.12 54.43
CA ALA A 29 2.73 16.71 55.14
C ALA A 29 1.40 16.12 54.70
N PRO A 30 0.51 15.69 55.63
CA PRO A 30 -0.80 15.12 55.28
C PRO A 30 -1.68 16.05 54.40
N SER A 31 -1.51 17.36 54.54
CA SER A 31 -2.20 18.35 53.73
C SER A 31 -1.83 18.30 52.24
N GLY A 32 -0.62 17.82 51.90
CA GLY A 32 -0.21 17.67 50.48
C GLY A 32 -0.80 16.44 49.80
N ILE A 33 -1.26 15.45 50.56
CA ILE A 33 -1.79 14.19 49.96
C ILE A 33 -3.03 14.43 49.12
N ASN A 34 -3.93 15.28 49.59
CA ASN A 34 -5.14 15.62 48.82
C ASN A 34 -4.80 16.29 47.50
N ASP A 35 -3.85 17.22 47.49
CA ASP A 35 -3.41 17.90 46.28
C ASP A 35 -2.67 16.94 45.34
N ALA A 36 -1.85 16.05 45.87
CA ALA A 36 -1.18 15.00 45.09
C ALA A 36 -2.17 14.02 44.43
N ILE A 37 -3.26 13.66 45.12
CA ILE A 37 -4.30 12.81 44.56
C ILE A 37 -5.02 13.54 43.41
N ARG A 38 -5.32 14.83 43.57
CA ARG A 38 -5.95 15.64 42.49
C ARG A 38 -5.03 15.74 41.28
N GLU A 39 -3.76 15.96 41.48
CA GLU A 39 -2.77 16.01 40.41
C GLU A 39 -2.61 14.66 39.73
N LEU A 40 -2.59 13.54 40.48
CA LEU A 40 -2.61 12.21 39.93
C LEU A 40 -3.84 11.99 39.00
N MET A 41 -5.03 12.41 39.49
CA MET A 41 -6.25 12.32 38.67
C MET A 41 -6.17 13.15 37.39
N SER A 42 -5.54 14.35 37.46
CA SER A 42 -5.28 15.20 36.29
C SER A 42 -4.38 14.50 35.29
N GLN A 43 -3.22 13.99 35.71
CA GLN A 43 -2.28 13.32 34.84
C GLN A 43 -2.83 12.04 34.22
N VAL A 44 -3.65 11.27 34.95
CA VAL A 44 -4.37 10.11 34.39
C VAL A 44 -5.41 10.55 33.36
N LYS A 45 -6.13 11.67 33.63
CA LYS A 45 -7.08 12.22 32.66
C LYS A 45 -6.40 12.72 31.41
N ASP A 46 -5.25 13.36 31.55
CA ASP A 46 -4.46 13.87 30.44
C ASP A 46 -3.88 12.74 29.58
N LEU A 47 -3.42 11.63 30.18
CA LEU A 47 -3.08 10.41 29.43
C LEU A 47 -4.28 9.89 28.65
N TYR A 48 -5.47 9.81 29.29
CA TYR A 48 -6.69 9.35 28.61
C TYR A 48 -7.11 10.26 27.46
N SER A 49 -6.97 11.58 27.63
CA SER A 49 -7.33 12.57 26.59
C SER A 49 -6.23 12.82 25.56
N GLY A 50 -5.00 12.31 25.79
CA GLY A 50 -3.85 12.51 24.93
C GLY A 50 -3.26 13.92 24.99
N THR A 51 -3.57 14.70 26.04
CA THR A 51 -3.17 16.12 26.15
C THR A 51 -1.67 16.28 26.39
N THR A 52 -1.05 15.40 27.17
CA THR A 52 0.39 15.46 27.52
C THR A 52 1.32 14.91 26.46
N GLY A 53 0.79 14.27 25.41
CA GLY A 53 1.55 13.54 24.42
C GLY A 53 2.11 12.20 24.92
N ASP A 54 1.73 11.77 26.12
CA ASP A 54 2.01 10.41 26.59
C ASP A 54 1.26 9.37 25.76
N THR A 55 1.89 8.26 25.49
CA THR A 55 1.29 7.16 24.72
C THR A 55 1.32 5.88 25.55
N ILE A 56 0.24 5.11 25.52
CA ILE A 56 0.25 3.75 26.05
C ILE A 56 1.08 2.90 25.09
N SER A 57 2.09 2.20 25.59
CA SER A 57 2.95 1.35 24.77
C SER A 57 2.15 0.22 24.11
N ILE A 58 2.64 -0.30 22.97
CA ILE A 58 2.02 -1.45 22.28
C ILE A 58 1.92 -2.67 23.23
N ALA A 59 2.93 -2.89 24.07
CA ALA A 59 2.92 -3.96 25.07
C ALA A 59 1.83 -3.78 26.14
N GLY A 60 1.42 -2.53 26.44
CA GLY A 60 0.32 -2.20 27.35
C GLY A 60 -1.05 -2.12 26.66
N GLY A 61 -1.16 -2.55 25.39
CA GLY A 61 -2.41 -2.50 24.61
C GLY A 61 -2.65 -1.17 23.91
N GLY A 62 -1.70 -0.23 23.95
CA GLY A 62 -1.77 1.01 23.21
C GLY A 62 -1.30 0.87 21.75
N THR A 63 -1.60 1.88 20.93
CA THR A 63 -1.14 1.91 19.54
C THR A 63 0.33 2.34 19.40
N GLY A 64 0.94 2.85 20.46
CA GLY A 64 2.27 3.46 20.44
C GLY A 64 2.33 4.81 19.72
N ALA A 65 1.20 5.36 19.33
CA ALA A 65 1.09 6.64 18.62
C ALA A 65 -0.07 7.48 19.15
N GLY A 66 0.05 8.80 19.06
CA GLY A 66 -0.98 9.75 19.51
C GLY A 66 -2.24 9.80 18.63
N THR A 67 -2.19 9.18 17.45
CA THR A 67 -3.32 9.09 16.52
C THR A 67 -3.39 7.70 15.87
N LEU A 68 -4.56 7.28 15.44
CA LEU A 68 -4.74 6.04 14.67
C LEU A 68 -3.93 6.07 13.37
N ALA A 69 -3.85 7.20 12.69
CA ALA A 69 -3.02 7.38 11.49
C ALA A 69 -1.53 7.18 11.77
N GLY A 70 -1.03 7.73 12.89
CA GLY A 70 0.36 7.53 13.32
C GLY A 70 0.67 6.08 13.71
N ALA A 71 -0.32 5.35 14.20
CA ALA A 71 -0.18 3.92 14.52
C ALA A 71 -0.30 2.99 13.30
N SER A 72 -0.63 3.53 12.13
CA SER A 72 -0.92 2.74 10.92
C SER A 72 -1.98 1.64 11.14
N ILE A 73 -2.98 1.93 11.95
CA ILE A 73 -4.09 1.01 12.21
C ILE A 73 -5.12 1.16 11.10
N VAL A 74 -5.46 0.03 10.47
CA VAL A 74 -6.58 -0.04 9.53
C VAL A 74 -7.87 -0.12 10.31
N THR A 75 -8.76 0.86 10.13
CA THR A 75 -10.04 0.92 10.84
C THR A 75 -11.12 0.18 10.06
N TYR A 76 -12.16 -0.29 10.75
CA TYR A 76 -13.25 -1.03 10.12
C TYR A 76 -14.07 -0.18 9.14
N THR A 77 -14.16 1.13 9.36
CA THR A 77 -15.00 2.05 8.57
C THR A 77 -14.19 3.17 7.89
N GLY A 78 -12.86 3.15 8.04
CA GLY A 78 -11.99 4.17 7.46
C GLY A 78 -11.72 3.92 5.97
N THR A 79 -11.33 4.99 5.27
CA THR A 79 -10.79 4.92 3.91
C THR A 79 -9.27 5.00 4.00
N GLU A 80 -8.61 3.84 4.07
CA GLU A 80 -7.16 3.75 4.22
C GLU A 80 -6.50 3.26 2.93
N THR A 81 -5.32 3.77 2.65
CA THR A 81 -4.44 3.24 1.62
C THR A 81 -3.43 2.28 2.24
N LEU A 82 -3.49 1.02 1.84
CA LEU A 82 -2.53 0.00 2.27
C LEU A 82 -1.30 0.01 1.38
N THR A 83 -0.15 0.41 1.92
CA THR A 83 1.13 0.35 1.22
C THR A 83 2.06 -0.66 1.88
N ASN A 84 2.80 -1.43 1.07
CA ASN A 84 3.78 -2.42 1.55
C ASN A 84 3.17 -3.44 2.54
N LYS A 85 1.94 -3.88 2.26
CA LYS A 85 1.25 -4.91 3.06
C LYS A 85 1.14 -6.21 2.27
N THR A 86 1.42 -7.33 2.94
CA THR A 86 1.12 -8.67 2.42
C THR A 86 -0.22 -9.11 3.00
N LEU A 87 -1.16 -9.46 2.12
CA LEU A 87 -2.46 -9.99 2.50
C LEU A 87 -2.45 -11.51 2.29
N THR A 88 -2.69 -12.27 3.33
CA THR A 88 -2.78 -13.73 3.25
C THR A 88 -4.25 -14.15 3.11
N ASN A 89 -4.57 -14.87 2.03
CA ASN A 89 -5.92 -15.36 1.72
C ASN A 89 -7.02 -14.28 1.81
N PRO A 90 -6.85 -13.10 1.19
CA PRO A 90 -7.86 -12.06 1.24
C PRO A 90 -9.11 -12.49 0.45
N THR A 91 -10.30 -12.23 0.98
CA THR A 91 -11.55 -12.28 0.23
C THR A 91 -11.87 -10.89 -0.28
N VAL A 92 -11.92 -10.72 -1.61
CA VAL A 92 -12.23 -9.44 -2.25
C VAL A 92 -13.52 -9.59 -3.05
N THR A 93 -14.59 -8.93 -2.61
CA THR A 93 -15.89 -9.00 -3.29
C THR A 93 -15.93 -8.19 -4.57
N ASN A 94 -15.27 -7.03 -4.60
CA ASN A 94 -15.17 -6.16 -5.75
C ASN A 94 -13.91 -5.28 -5.62
N TYR A 95 -13.19 -5.12 -6.73
CA TYR A 95 -12.07 -4.21 -6.80
C TYR A 95 -11.98 -3.60 -8.20
N VAL A 96 -11.36 -2.44 -8.30
CA VAL A 96 -11.09 -1.75 -9.55
C VAL A 96 -9.58 -1.58 -9.68
N GLU A 97 -9.02 -2.08 -10.78
CA GLU A 97 -7.62 -1.82 -11.12
C GLU A 97 -7.53 -0.51 -11.89
N THR A 98 -6.54 0.30 -11.59
CA THR A 98 -6.24 1.51 -12.37
C THR A 98 -5.53 1.09 -13.65
N PRO A 99 -6.12 1.30 -14.85
CA PRO A 99 -5.47 0.93 -16.09
C PRO A 99 -4.36 1.94 -16.44
N TYR A 100 -3.26 1.43 -16.95
CA TYR A 100 -2.20 2.24 -17.56
C TYR A 100 -2.41 2.36 -19.06
N SER A 101 -2.47 3.59 -19.58
CA SER A 101 -2.64 3.86 -21.01
C SER A 101 -1.40 4.55 -21.59
N ALA A 102 -0.89 4.04 -22.71
CA ALA A 102 0.26 4.60 -23.40
C ALA A 102 0.22 4.36 -24.91
N ASN A 103 0.94 5.20 -25.65
CA ASN A 103 1.24 5.01 -27.07
C ASN A 103 2.58 4.28 -27.22
N SER A 104 2.64 3.32 -28.15
CA SER A 104 3.86 2.50 -28.33
C SER A 104 4.99 3.24 -29.01
N SER A 105 4.70 4.24 -29.90
CA SER A 105 5.68 4.71 -30.87
C SER A 105 6.30 3.52 -31.63
N THR A 106 7.62 3.48 -31.79
CA THR A 106 8.37 2.35 -32.39
C THR A 106 8.86 1.32 -31.37
N ALA A 107 8.80 1.66 -30.09
CA ALA A 107 9.16 0.76 -28.97
C ALA A 107 8.50 1.20 -27.66
N ILE A 108 8.13 0.25 -26.85
CA ILE A 108 7.62 0.50 -25.48
C ILE A 108 8.16 -0.57 -24.52
N THR A 109 8.59 -0.14 -23.35
CA THR A 109 8.93 -1.04 -22.23
C THR A 109 7.80 -1.02 -21.23
N LEU A 110 7.21 -2.18 -20.95
CA LEU A 110 6.11 -2.31 -19.99
C LEU A 110 6.64 -2.31 -18.56
N ALA A 111 5.88 -1.69 -17.66
CA ALA A 111 6.15 -1.69 -16.23
C ALA A 111 4.87 -1.99 -15.45
N LEU A 112 4.84 -3.08 -14.69
CA LEU A 112 3.66 -3.46 -13.89
C LEU A 112 3.47 -2.59 -12.64
N THR A 113 4.41 -1.73 -12.32
CA THR A 113 4.24 -0.65 -11.33
C THR A 113 3.22 0.39 -11.76
N ASN A 114 2.95 0.48 -13.08
CA ASN A 114 1.94 1.37 -13.63
C ASN A 114 0.52 0.77 -13.61
N GLY A 115 0.39 -0.53 -13.32
CA GLY A 115 -0.87 -1.27 -13.27
C GLY A 115 -0.79 -2.60 -14.00
N THR A 116 -1.66 -3.53 -13.64
CA THR A 116 -1.77 -4.86 -14.26
C THR A 116 -2.78 -4.90 -15.40
N VAL A 117 -3.50 -3.81 -15.64
CA VAL A 117 -4.29 -3.58 -16.86
C VAL A 117 -3.55 -2.55 -17.73
N GLN A 118 -3.01 -3.01 -18.87
CA GLN A 118 -2.19 -2.19 -19.77
C GLN A 118 -2.99 -1.92 -21.07
N ILE A 119 -3.20 -0.66 -21.41
CA ILE A 119 -3.87 -0.23 -22.64
C ILE A 119 -2.83 0.40 -23.55
N ILE A 120 -2.36 -0.32 -24.55
CA ILE A 120 -1.29 0.13 -25.43
C ILE A 120 -1.87 0.42 -26.82
N THR A 121 -1.77 1.67 -27.26
CA THR A 121 -2.14 2.07 -28.62
C THR A 121 -0.90 2.03 -29.51
N LEU A 122 -0.94 1.21 -30.54
CA LEU A 122 0.11 1.10 -31.55
C LEU A 122 0.04 2.33 -32.46
N THR A 123 0.98 3.23 -32.34
CA THR A 123 1.14 4.43 -33.18
C THR A 123 2.27 4.27 -34.22
N GLY A 124 2.89 3.11 -34.25
CA GLY A 124 3.93 2.68 -35.17
C GLY A 124 4.11 1.16 -35.08
N ASN A 125 4.93 0.58 -35.97
CA ASN A 125 5.41 -0.78 -35.82
C ASN A 125 6.30 -0.82 -34.56
N ALA A 126 5.92 -1.58 -33.56
CA ALA A 126 6.47 -1.45 -32.22
C ALA A 126 7.19 -2.71 -31.74
N THR A 127 8.31 -2.54 -31.07
CA THR A 127 8.89 -3.57 -30.19
C THR A 127 8.32 -3.38 -28.78
N ILE A 128 7.63 -4.40 -28.25
CA ILE A 128 7.14 -4.40 -26.88
C ILE A 128 8.13 -5.19 -26.02
N THR A 129 8.79 -4.49 -25.08
CA THR A 129 9.70 -5.09 -24.12
C THR A 129 8.93 -5.44 -22.86
N MET A 130 8.99 -6.72 -22.48
CA MET A 130 8.35 -7.22 -21.28
C MET A 130 9.11 -6.79 -20.03
N PRO A 131 8.42 -6.57 -18.89
CA PRO A 131 9.08 -6.33 -17.61
C PRO A 131 9.80 -7.60 -17.14
N THR A 132 10.61 -7.47 -16.09
CA THR A 132 11.25 -8.63 -15.44
C THR A 132 10.19 -9.65 -15.03
N ALA A 133 10.38 -10.91 -15.45
CA ALA A 133 9.48 -12.00 -15.10
C ALA A 133 9.61 -12.33 -13.61
N THR A 134 8.56 -12.06 -12.84
CA THR A 134 8.48 -12.43 -11.42
C THR A 134 7.44 -13.51 -11.27
N SER A 135 7.77 -14.61 -10.60
CA SER A 135 6.87 -15.75 -10.43
C SER A 135 5.51 -15.33 -9.86
N GLY A 136 4.43 -15.80 -10.47
CA GLY A 136 3.06 -15.51 -10.07
C GLY A 136 2.53 -14.15 -10.54
N LYS A 137 3.33 -13.33 -11.23
CA LYS A 137 2.84 -12.09 -11.84
C LYS A 137 2.02 -12.39 -13.09
N SER A 138 0.92 -11.67 -13.24
CA SER A 138 0.08 -11.70 -14.43
C SER A 138 -0.41 -10.30 -14.76
N PHE A 139 -0.80 -10.08 -16.01
CA PHE A 139 -1.43 -8.84 -16.43
C PHE A 139 -2.25 -9.03 -17.71
N ILE A 140 -3.17 -8.12 -17.96
CA ILE A 140 -3.98 -8.07 -19.18
C ILE A 140 -3.55 -6.86 -20.01
N MET A 141 -3.44 -7.06 -21.32
CA MET A 141 -3.15 -6.01 -22.27
C MET A 141 -4.31 -5.85 -23.26
N TYR A 142 -4.78 -4.62 -23.39
CA TYR A 142 -5.59 -4.16 -24.53
C TYR A 142 -4.64 -3.53 -25.53
N LEU A 143 -4.41 -4.23 -26.64
CA LEU A 143 -3.54 -3.78 -27.72
C LEU A 143 -4.40 -3.16 -28.82
N LYS A 144 -4.27 -1.86 -29.02
CA LYS A 144 -5.14 -1.08 -29.92
C LYS A 144 -4.36 -0.64 -31.16
N GLN A 145 -4.99 -0.74 -32.32
CA GLN A 145 -4.52 -0.04 -33.51
C GLN A 145 -4.90 1.44 -33.44
N ASP A 146 -4.03 2.31 -33.94
CA ASP A 146 -4.38 3.72 -34.17
C ASP A 146 -5.40 3.87 -35.32
N ALA A 147 -5.75 5.12 -35.63
CA ALA A 147 -6.67 5.42 -36.75
C ALA A 147 -6.12 5.05 -38.14
N THR A 148 -4.81 4.81 -38.25
CA THR A 148 -4.16 4.37 -39.49
C THR A 148 -4.24 2.85 -39.65
N GLY A 149 -4.07 2.10 -38.56
CA GLY A 149 -4.00 0.65 -38.57
C GLY A 149 -2.72 0.11 -39.20
N SER A 150 -2.72 -1.20 -39.48
CA SER A 150 -1.60 -1.94 -40.09
C SER A 150 -0.29 -1.89 -39.29
N ARG A 151 -0.38 -1.60 -37.97
CA ARG A 151 0.78 -1.62 -37.07
C ARG A 151 1.08 -3.05 -36.66
N THR A 152 2.36 -3.38 -36.64
CA THR A 152 2.86 -4.70 -36.24
C THR A 152 3.55 -4.65 -34.88
N VAL A 153 3.63 -5.80 -34.22
CA VAL A 153 4.34 -5.93 -32.93
C VAL A 153 5.43 -6.98 -33.02
N THR A 154 6.60 -6.61 -32.53
CA THR A 154 7.65 -7.54 -32.18
C THR A 154 7.69 -7.72 -30.67
N TRP A 155 7.54 -8.95 -30.21
CA TRP A 155 7.54 -9.29 -28.80
C TRP A 155 8.96 -9.64 -28.32
N SER A 156 9.42 -9.03 -27.25
CA SER A 156 10.67 -9.46 -26.62
C SER A 156 10.36 -10.51 -25.54
N THR A 157 11.06 -11.64 -25.58
CA THR A 157 11.13 -12.64 -24.49
C THR A 157 9.80 -13.25 -24.03
N VAL A 158 8.76 -13.28 -24.88
CA VAL A 158 7.49 -13.96 -24.60
C VAL A 158 7.50 -15.37 -25.17
N LYS A 159 7.05 -16.34 -24.40
CA LYS A 159 6.78 -17.71 -24.83
C LYS A 159 5.32 -17.82 -25.27
N TRP A 160 5.11 -18.27 -26.48
CA TRP A 160 3.78 -18.44 -27.09
C TRP A 160 3.48 -19.91 -27.28
N ALA A 161 2.20 -20.28 -27.24
CA ALA A 161 1.77 -21.63 -27.59
C ALA A 161 2.21 -21.99 -29.01
N GLY A 162 2.80 -23.15 -29.20
CA GLY A 162 3.36 -23.56 -30.51
C GLY A 162 4.63 -22.80 -30.92
N GLY A 163 5.19 -21.96 -30.04
CA GLY A 163 6.45 -21.21 -30.29
C GLY A 163 6.31 -19.99 -31.18
N THR A 164 5.10 -19.64 -31.66
CA THR A 164 4.87 -18.54 -32.59
C THR A 164 3.91 -17.52 -31.97
N ALA A 165 4.29 -16.23 -32.03
CA ALA A 165 3.42 -15.15 -31.59
C ALA A 165 2.12 -15.09 -32.42
N PRO A 166 0.99 -14.79 -31.80
CA PRO A 166 -0.27 -14.66 -32.52
C PRO A 166 -0.23 -13.47 -33.50
N THR A 167 -0.95 -13.61 -34.61
CA THR A 167 -1.20 -12.49 -35.52
C THR A 167 -2.18 -11.54 -34.83
N ILE A 168 -1.77 -10.27 -34.68
CA ILE A 168 -2.61 -9.22 -34.13
C ILE A 168 -3.44 -8.57 -35.24
N THR A 169 -4.63 -8.06 -34.87
CA THR A 169 -5.52 -7.35 -35.78
C THR A 169 -4.84 -6.13 -36.37
N SER A 170 -4.86 -6.00 -37.69
CA SER A 170 -4.28 -4.88 -38.43
C SER A 170 -5.25 -3.77 -38.77
N THR A 171 -6.55 -4.01 -38.62
CA THR A 171 -7.61 -3.05 -38.94
C THR A 171 -7.54 -1.83 -38.05
N ALA A 172 -7.60 -0.64 -38.62
CA ALA A 172 -7.59 0.65 -37.92
C ALA A 172 -8.64 0.69 -36.79
N SER A 173 -8.28 1.30 -35.67
CA SER A 173 -9.12 1.50 -34.48
C SER A 173 -9.66 0.21 -33.86
N ARG A 174 -9.18 -0.96 -34.24
CA ARG A 174 -9.55 -2.25 -33.62
C ARG A 174 -8.56 -2.56 -32.46
N GLN A 175 -9.00 -3.48 -31.62
CA GLN A 175 -8.19 -3.89 -30.46
C GLN A 175 -8.23 -5.40 -30.26
N ASP A 176 -7.14 -5.90 -29.71
CA ASP A 176 -6.96 -7.27 -29.27
C ASP A 176 -6.76 -7.31 -27.76
N ILE A 177 -7.19 -8.40 -27.13
CA ILE A 177 -6.98 -8.64 -25.70
C ILE A 177 -5.99 -9.78 -25.57
N LEU A 178 -4.90 -9.53 -24.85
CA LEU A 178 -3.87 -10.53 -24.53
C LEU A 178 -3.75 -10.67 -23.02
N SER A 179 -3.44 -11.87 -22.56
CA SER A 179 -3.13 -12.15 -21.17
C SER A 179 -1.73 -12.72 -21.07
N PHE A 180 -1.03 -12.35 -20.00
CA PHE A 180 0.34 -12.75 -19.74
C PHE A 180 0.49 -13.27 -18.32
N PHE A 181 1.30 -14.33 -18.18
CA PHE A 181 1.67 -14.91 -16.90
C PHE A 181 3.18 -15.15 -16.84
N ALA A 182 3.81 -14.96 -15.67
CA ALA A 182 5.24 -15.17 -15.46
C ALA A 182 5.51 -16.31 -14.46
N ASP A 183 6.47 -17.19 -14.81
CA ASP A 183 6.94 -18.27 -13.94
C ASP A 183 8.16 -17.90 -13.08
N GLY A 184 8.67 -16.67 -13.23
CA GLY A 184 9.89 -16.19 -12.58
C GLY A 184 11.09 -16.11 -13.52
N THR A 185 11.00 -16.73 -14.70
CA THR A 185 12.05 -16.71 -15.74
C THR A 185 11.50 -16.20 -17.06
N ASN A 186 10.32 -16.66 -17.44
CA ASN A 186 9.69 -16.39 -18.72
C ASN A 186 8.31 -15.77 -18.55
N TRP A 187 7.90 -14.99 -19.55
CA TRP A 187 6.53 -14.58 -19.78
C TRP A 187 5.87 -15.53 -20.77
N TYR A 188 4.68 -16.01 -20.43
CA TYR A 188 3.81 -16.79 -21.30
C TYR A 188 2.65 -15.93 -21.74
N GLY A 189 2.44 -15.79 -23.04
CA GLY A 189 1.39 -14.96 -23.63
C GLY A 189 0.29 -15.78 -24.28
N VAL A 190 -0.94 -15.30 -24.17
CA VAL A 190 -2.14 -15.85 -24.83
C VAL A 190 -2.92 -14.72 -25.45
N LEU A 191 -3.34 -14.89 -26.71
CA LEU A 191 -4.37 -14.04 -27.33
C LEU A 191 -5.73 -14.51 -26.83
N VAL A 192 -6.38 -13.70 -26.01
CA VAL A 192 -7.70 -14.00 -25.42
C VAL A 192 -8.81 -13.76 -26.43
N GLY A 193 -8.67 -12.71 -27.22
CA GLY A 193 -9.62 -12.38 -28.30
C GLY A 193 -9.08 -11.26 -29.18
N ALA A 194 -9.55 -11.20 -30.40
CA ALA A 194 -9.08 -10.28 -31.44
C ALA A 194 -10.21 -9.52 -32.10
N ASN A 195 -9.87 -8.41 -32.73
CA ASN A 195 -10.73 -7.62 -33.59
C ASN A 195 -11.98 -7.02 -32.91
N TYR A 196 -11.84 -6.65 -31.62
CA TYR A 196 -12.90 -5.94 -30.92
C TYR A 196 -13.07 -4.53 -31.48
N THR A 197 -14.32 -4.09 -31.54
CA THR A 197 -14.69 -2.69 -31.80
C THR A 197 -14.61 -1.94 -30.46
N PRO A 198 -13.87 -0.83 -30.38
CA PRO A 198 -13.83 0.01 -29.17
C PRO A 198 -15.18 0.60 -28.83
#